data_c1e2f9deefc0a110cd015aee4051dd45
#
_entry.id   c1e2f9deefc0a110cd015aee4051dd45
#
_cell.length_a   1.000
_cell.length_b   1.000
_cell.length_c   1.000
_cell.angle_alpha   90.00
_cell.angle_beta   90.00
_cell.angle_gamma   90.00
#
_symmetry.space_group_name_H-M   'P 1'
#
loop_
_entity.id
_entity.type
_entity.pdbx_description
1 polymer ?
#
loop_
_entity_poly.entity_id
_entity_poly.type
_entity_poly.pdbx_seq_one_letter_code
_entity_poly.pdbx_strand_id
1 'polypeptide(L)'
;MLGRMMIRLFHCDDSEAMRLLVREQFAAHERVEVVGGAEDPRSAIDGTAQAQPDVVLLDLLDPQNAEALVSDLRSAAPEARIVVYSGYPPDAARIAHGGADAYVEKSAPFTVLEKAVLG
;
A
#
# COMPACT_ATOMS: atom_id res chain seq x y z
N MET A 1 26.18 -7.89 12.05
CA MET A 1 25.18 -8.06 12.25
C MET A 1 24.34 -7.94 11.25
N LEU A 2 23.51 -8.45 11.30
CA LEU A 2 22.66 -8.28 10.50
C LEU A 2 21.89 -7.22 10.63
N GLY A 3 21.90 -6.41 10.15
CA GLY A 3 21.13 -5.34 10.21
C GLY A 3 19.75 -5.59 10.30
N ARG A 4 19.01 -4.71 10.77
CA ARG A 4 17.67 -4.80 10.77
C ARG A 4 17.15 -4.66 9.43
N MET A 5 16.21 -5.44 9.07
CA MET A 5 15.49 -5.33 7.85
C MET A 5 14.30 -4.42 8.07
N MET A 6 14.36 -3.25 7.52
CA MET A 6 13.20 -2.34 7.53
C MET A 6 12.29 -2.70 6.38
N ILE A 7 11.00 -2.73 6.64
CA ILE A 7 9.99 -2.90 5.60
C ILE A 7 9.80 -1.54 4.93
N ARG A 8 10.06 -1.47 3.65
CA ARG A 8 9.95 -0.23 2.90
C ARG A 8 8.54 -0.14 2.33
N LEU A 9 7.80 0.90 2.73
CA LEU A 9 6.39 1.07 2.40
C LEU A 9 6.20 2.22 1.43
N PHE A 10 5.51 1.99 0.32
CA PHE A 10 5.14 3.03 -0.64
C PHE A 10 3.62 3.21 -0.57
N HIS A 11 3.15 4.45 -0.36
CA HIS A 11 1.72 4.70 -0.10
C HIS A 11 1.06 5.46 -1.23
N CYS A 12 0.11 4.83 -1.90
CA CYS A 12 -0.65 5.43 -3.00
C CYS A 12 -2.05 5.81 -2.51
N ASP A 13 -2.33 7.10 -2.49
CA ASP A 13 -3.61 7.61 -2.00
C ASP A 13 -3.75 9.06 -2.52
N ASP A 14 -4.90 9.42 -3.08
CA ASP A 14 -5.10 10.76 -3.59
C ASP A 14 -5.27 11.80 -2.49
N SER A 15 -5.48 11.37 -1.25
CA SER A 15 -5.61 12.29 -0.13
C SER A 15 -4.27 12.57 0.49
N GLU A 16 -3.83 13.82 0.39
CA GLU A 16 -2.58 14.23 1.04
C GLU A 16 -2.67 14.05 2.54
N ALA A 17 -3.85 14.33 3.12
CA ALA A 17 -4.04 14.17 4.57
C ALA A 17 -3.83 12.71 4.99
N MET A 18 -4.32 11.77 4.19
CA MET A 18 -4.11 10.35 4.50
C MET A 18 -2.66 9.96 4.36
N ARG A 19 -1.97 10.47 3.33
CA ARG A 19 -0.55 10.17 3.17
C ARG A 19 0.26 10.68 4.36
N LEU A 20 -0.07 11.89 4.84
CA LEU A 20 0.61 12.44 6.01
C LEU A 20 0.29 11.66 7.26
N LEU A 21 -0.97 11.26 7.45
CA LEU A 21 -1.38 10.49 8.62
C LEU A 21 -0.63 9.16 8.69
N VAL A 22 -0.57 8.43 7.60
CA VAL A 22 0.11 7.14 7.55
C VAL A 22 1.62 7.33 7.82
N ARG A 23 2.19 8.37 7.22
CA ARG A 23 3.61 8.67 7.44
C ARG A 23 3.87 8.95 8.92
N GLU A 24 3.00 9.71 9.57
CA GLU A 24 3.17 10.00 10.98
C GLU A 24 2.98 8.77 11.86
N GLN A 25 2.02 7.93 11.51
CA GLN A 25 1.77 6.73 12.29
C GLN A 25 2.94 5.76 12.24
N PHE A 26 3.68 5.72 11.13
CA PHE A 26 4.84 4.85 11.02
C PHE A 26 6.17 5.55 11.32
N ALA A 27 6.15 6.85 11.60
CA ALA A 27 7.40 7.62 11.76
C ALA A 27 8.32 7.08 12.85
N ALA A 28 7.76 6.58 13.94
CA ALA A 28 8.55 6.03 15.03
C ALA A 28 8.59 4.51 15.03
N HIS A 29 8.09 3.88 13.97
CA HIS A 29 8.02 2.43 13.94
C HIS A 29 9.41 1.85 13.65
N GLU A 30 9.83 0.88 14.43
CA GLU A 30 11.18 0.35 14.32
C GLU A 30 11.39 -0.52 13.09
N ARG A 31 10.32 -1.03 12.50
CA ARG A 31 10.42 -2.01 11.41
C ARG A 31 9.86 -1.54 10.08
N VAL A 32 9.27 -0.35 10.03
CA VAL A 32 8.63 0.16 8.81
C VAL A 32 9.15 1.54 8.49
N GLU A 33 9.53 1.75 7.23
CA GLU A 33 9.96 3.04 6.74
C GLU A 33 9.07 3.40 5.55
N VAL A 34 8.42 4.57 5.58
CA VAL A 34 7.66 5.05 4.43
C VAL A 34 8.64 5.71 3.47
N VAL A 35 8.83 5.10 2.31
CA VAL A 35 9.86 5.53 1.36
C VAL A 35 9.34 6.45 0.27
N GLY A 36 8.03 6.57 0.15
CA GLY A 36 7.45 7.47 -0.84
C GLY A 36 5.96 7.33 -0.92
N GLY A 37 5.36 8.10 -1.81
CA GLY A 37 3.92 8.05 -2.02
C GLY A 37 3.54 8.64 -3.36
N ALA A 38 2.29 8.41 -3.75
CA ALA A 38 1.76 8.90 -5.01
C ALA A 38 0.29 9.22 -4.85
N GLU A 39 -0.22 10.13 -5.69
CA GLU A 39 -1.59 10.58 -5.60
C GLU A 39 -2.48 10.10 -6.75
N ASP A 40 -1.91 9.48 -7.75
CA ASP A 40 -2.68 9.01 -8.90
C ASP A 40 -2.08 7.70 -9.44
N PRO A 41 -2.83 6.96 -10.29
CA PRO A 41 -2.36 5.66 -10.76
C PRO A 41 -1.03 5.70 -11.51
N ARG A 42 -0.80 6.72 -12.33
CA ARG A 42 0.42 6.82 -13.10
C ARG A 42 1.63 7.00 -12.21
N SER A 43 1.54 7.95 -11.29
CA SER A 43 2.59 8.20 -10.31
C SER A 43 2.82 6.99 -9.41
N ALA A 44 1.74 6.27 -9.09
CA ALA A 44 1.82 5.08 -8.27
C ALA A 44 2.66 4.00 -8.97
N ILE A 45 2.39 3.76 -10.24
CA ILE A 45 3.12 2.74 -11.01
C ILE A 45 4.58 3.16 -11.18
N ASP A 46 4.82 4.40 -11.61
CA ASP A 46 6.18 4.89 -11.84
C ASP A 46 7.00 4.92 -10.55
N GLY A 47 6.39 5.42 -9.47
CA GLY A 47 7.09 5.51 -8.19
C GLY A 47 7.37 4.14 -7.58
N THR A 48 6.45 3.21 -7.74
CA THR A 48 6.65 1.85 -7.26
C THR A 48 7.77 1.16 -8.04
N ALA A 49 7.80 1.36 -9.35
CA ALA A 49 8.87 0.79 -10.17
C ALA A 49 10.24 1.33 -9.75
N GLN A 50 10.30 2.62 -9.43
CA GLN A 50 11.56 3.22 -9.00
C GLN A 50 11.96 2.81 -7.60
N ALA A 51 11.04 2.82 -6.67
CA ALA A 51 11.35 2.56 -5.26
C ALA A 51 11.56 1.08 -4.95
N GLN A 52 10.94 0.19 -5.71
CA GLN A 52 10.96 -1.25 -5.44
C GLN A 52 10.70 -1.53 -3.96
N PRO A 53 9.52 -1.13 -3.45
CA PRO A 53 9.23 -1.28 -2.03
C PRO A 53 8.92 -2.72 -1.67
N ASP A 54 8.89 -3.00 -0.38
CA ASP A 54 8.47 -4.30 0.12
C ASP A 54 6.95 -4.41 0.19
N VAL A 55 6.29 -3.27 0.44
CA VAL A 55 4.83 -3.21 0.54
C VAL A 55 4.32 -1.96 -0.17
N VAL A 56 3.31 -2.13 -1.00
CA VAL A 56 2.57 -1.02 -1.57
C VAL A 56 1.24 -0.94 -0.84
N LEU A 57 0.98 0.20 -0.20
CA LEU A 57 -0.28 0.46 0.46
C LEU A 57 -1.12 1.26 -0.53
N LEU A 58 -2.24 0.71 -0.96
CA LEU A 58 -2.99 1.23 -2.09
C LEU A 58 -4.43 1.60 -1.73
N ASP A 59 -4.78 2.87 -1.89
CA ASP A 59 -6.16 3.27 -1.82
C ASP A 59 -6.81 2.97 -3.18
N LEU A 60 -8.01 2.42 -3.15
CA LEU A 60 -8.76 2.19 -4.37
C LEU A 60 -9.43 3.47 -4.78
N LEU A 61 -8.73 4.25 -5.60
CA LEU A 61 -9.24 5.53 -6.07
C LEU A 61 -10.41 5.34 -7.02
N ASP A 62 -10.37 4.26 -7.80
CA ASP A 62 -11.41 3.94 -8.76
C ASP A 62 -11.63 2.43 -8.69
N PRO A 63 -12.65 1.98 -7.94
CA PRO A 63 -12.88 0.56 -7.78
C PRO A 63 -13.08 -0.20 -9.08
N GLN A 64 -13.55 0.47 -10.13
CA GLN A 64 -13.77 -0.19 -11.41
C GLN A 64 -12.46 -0.55 -12.11
N ASN A 65 -11.38 0.17 -11.81
CA ASN A 65 -10.09 -0.08 -12.41
C ASN A 65 -9.09 -0.68 -11.42
N ALA A 66 -9.57 -1.14 -10.27
CA ALA A 66 -8.71 -1.66 -9.21
C ALA A 66 -7.87 -2.85 -9.67
N GLU A 67 -8.47 -3.78 -10.42
CA GLU A 67 -7.75 -4.95 -10.87
C GLU A 67 -6.61 -4.59 -11.80
N ALA A 68 -6.85 -3.65 -12.71
CA ALA A 68 -5.81 -3.22 -13.64
C ALA A 68 -4.67 -2.54 -12.90
N LEU A 69 -4.99 -1.69 -11.93
CA LEU A 69 -3.97 -1.00 -11.18
C LEU A 69 -3.14 -1.97 -10.33
N VAL A 70 -3.79 -2.91 -9.66
CA VAL A 70 -3.07 -3.93 -8.87
C VAL A 70 -2.16 -4.74 -9.78
N SER A 71 -2.66 -5.13 -10.96
CA SER A 71 -1.86 -5.88 -11.92
C SER A 71 -0.64 -5.08 -12.38
N ASP A 72 -0.83 -3.79 -12.66
CA ASP A 72 0.27 -2.93 -13.11
C ASP A 72 1.31 -2.73 -11.99
N LEU A 73 0.85 -2.58 -10.75
CA LEU A 73 1.76 -2.47 -9.61
C LEU A 73 2.53 -3.77 -9.40
N ARG A 74 1.87 -4.89 -9.59
CA ARG A 74 2.51 -6.19 -9.47
C ARG A 74 3.61 -6.37 -10.52
N SER A 75 3.36 -5.86 -11.72
CA SER A 75 4.37 -5.89 -12.78
C SER A 75 5.52 -4.94 -12.49
N ALA A 76 5.22 -3.78 -11.89
CA ALA A 76 6.24 -2.78 -11.57
C ALA A 76 7.17 -3.25 -10.44
N ALA A 77 6.63 -4.00 -9.47
CA ALA A 77 7.39 -4.50 -8.34
C ALA A 77 6.92 -5.93 -8.01
N PRO A 78 7.41 -6.92 -8.73
CA PRO A 78 6.89 -8.30 -8.61
C PRO A 78 7.00 -8.91 -7.22
N GLU A 79 7.95 -8.45 -6.42
CA GLU A 79 8.14 -9.01 -5.09
C GLU A 79 7.45 -8.24 -3.99
N ALA A 80 6.82 -7.13 -4.31
CA ALA A 80 6.13 -6.33 -3.31
C ALA A 80 4.80 -6.97 -2.93
N ARG A 81 4.44 -6.86 -1.66
CA ARG A 81 3.09 -7.22 -1.24
C ARG A 81 2.21 -5.99 -1.48
N ILE A 82 1.00 -6.21 -1.91
CA ILE A 82 0.04 -5.14 -2.19
C ILE A 82 -1.07 -5.22 -1.15
N VAL A 83 -1.17 -4.21 -0.31
CA VAL A 83 -2.18 -4.10 0.72
C VAL A 83 -3.14 -2.99 0.32
N VAL A 84 -4.39 -3.32 0.08
CA VAL A 84 -5.41 -2.33 -0.25
C VAL A 84 -5.89 -1.69 1.05
N TYR A 85 -5.90 -0.36 1.10
CA TYR A 85 -6.29 0.41 2.28
C TYR A 85 -7.33 1.43 1.82
N SER A 86 -8.61 1.15 2.05
CA SER A 86 -9.68 1.89 1.41
C SER A 86 -10.86 2.14 2.34
N GLY A 87 -11.59 3.21 2.07
CA GLY A 87 -12.82 3.51 2.76
C GLY A 87 -14.02 2.77 2.20
N TYR A 88 -13.87 2.10 1.06
CA TYR A 88 -14.98 1.34 0.49
C TYR A 88 -15.13 0.01 1.21
N PRO A 89 -16.37 -0.53 1.29
CA PRO A 89 -16.56 -1.86 1.84
C PRO A 89 -15.80 -2.88 1.00
N PRO A 90 -15.25 -3.91 1.62
CA PRO A 90 -14.49 -4.88 0.87
C PRO A 90 -15.38 -5.69 -0.06
N ASP A 91 -14.95 -5.79 -1.29
CA ASP A 91 -15.44 -6.79 -2.20
C ASP A 91 -14.31 -7.80 -2.29
N ALA A 92 -14.27 -8.70 -1.35
CA ALA A 92 -13.14 -9.62 -1.19
C ALA A 92 -12.85 -10.43 -2.43
N ALA A 93 -13.90 -10.85 -3.14
CA ALA A 93 -13.69 -11.64 -4.34
C ALA A 93 -13.01 -10.83 -5.44
N ARG A 94 -13.42 -9.58 -5.61
CA ARG A 94 -12.84 -8.72 -6.62
C ARG A 94 -11.38 -8.39 -6.29
N ILE A 95 -11.10 -8.11 -5.00
CA ILE A 95 -9.74 -7.80 -4.56
C ILE A 95 -8.84 -9.01 -4.78
N ALA A 96 -9.33 -10.19 -4.45
CA ALA A 96 -8.55 -11.41 -4.64
C ALA A 96 -8.25 -11.64 -6.11
N HIS A 97 -9.23 -11.40 -7.00
CA HIS A 97 -9.01 -11.55 -8.43
C HIS A 97 -8.03 -10.50 -8.94
N GLY A 98 -7.95 -9.33 -8.32
CA GLY A 98 -7.02 -8.30 -8.69
C GLY A 98 -5.58 -8.58 -8.30
N GLY A 99 -5.36 -9.60 -7.48
CA GLY A 99 -4.00 -9.98 -7.07
C GLY A 99 -3.47 -9.26 -5.85
N ALA A 100 -4.31 -8.52 -5.12
CA ALA A 100 -3.90 -7.91 -3.87
C ALA A 100 -3.70 -8.98 -2.80
N ASP A 101 -2.76 -8.73 -1.91
CA ASP A 101 -2.40 -9.69 -0.86
C ASP A 101 -3.21 -9.51 0.41
N ALA A 102 -3.72 -8.32 0.66
CA ALA A 102 -4.52 -8.04 1.85
C ALA A 102 -5.40 -6.83 1.62
N TYR A 103 -6.43 -6.70 2.44
CA TYR A 103 -7.32 -5.55 2.41
C TYR A 103 -7.56 -5.05 3.83
N VAL A 104 -7.46 -3.74 4.03
CA VAL A 104 -7.71 -3.10 5.32
C VAL A 104 -8.67 -1.93 5.09
N GLU A 105 -9.73 -1.84 5.90
CA GLU A 105 -10.63 -0.71 5.82
C GLU A 105 -10.03 0.47 6.54
N LYS A 106 -10.19 1.67 6.00
CA LYS A 106 -9.64 2.89 6.60
C LYS A 106 -10.22 3.17 7.98
N SER A 107 -11.41 2.63 8.29
CA SER A 107 -12.01 2.80 9.61
C SER A 107 -11.42 1.86 10.66
N ALA A 108 -10.60 0.92 10.28
CA ALA A 108 -10.02 -0.02 11.23
C ALA A 108 -8.96 0.65 12.09
N PRO A 109 -8.74 0.17 13.32
CA PRO A 109 -7.67 0.71 14.15
C PRO A 109 -6.30 0.55 13.49
N PHE A 110 -5.37 1.43 13.83
CA PHE A 110 -4.02 1.39 13.24
C PHE A 110 -3.36 0.02 13.41
N THR A 111 -3.63 -0.68 14.50
CA THR A 111 -3.02 -2.01 14.72
C THR A 111 -3.37 -3.00 13.61
N VAL A 112 -4.54 -2.87 12.99
CA VAL A 112 -4.93 -3.73 11.88
C VAL A 112 -4.09 -3.41 10.65
N LEU A 113 -3.90 -2.11 10.36
CA LEU A 113 -3.05 -1.69 9.25
C LEU A 113 -1.61 -2.11 9.50
N GLU A 114 -1.12 -1.89 10.70
CA GLU A 114 0.23 -2.26 11.08
C GLU A 114 0.49 -3.75 10.83
N LYS A 115 -0.45 -4.60 11.28
CA LYS A 115 -0.31 -6.03 11.11
C LYS A 115 -0.29 -6.43 9.64
N ALA A 116 -1.13 -5.82 8.83
CA ALA A 116 -1.17 -6.12 7.39
C ALA A 116 0.14 -5.71 6.71
N VAL A 117 0.72 -4.58 7.11
CA VAL A 117 1.99 -4.12 6.55
C VAL A 117 3.14 -5.02 6.98
N LEU A 118 3.14 -5.47 8.22
CA LEU A 118 4.20 -6.35 8.71
C LEU A 118 4.11 -7.75 8.11
N GLY A 119 2.95 -8.16 7.70
CA GLY A 119 2.77 -9.46 7.05
C GLY A 119 2.51 -10.58 8.03
#